data_31575d9f81bf5e31e468c70a44894cfa
#
_entry.id   31575d9f81bf5e31e468c70a44894cfa
#
_cell.length_a   1.000
_cell.length_b   1.000
_cell.length_c   1.000
_cell.angle_alpha   90.00
_cell.angle_beta   90.00
_cell.angle_gamma   90.00
#
_symmetry.space_group_name_H-M   'P 1'
#
loop_
_entity.id
_entity.type
_entity.pdbx_description
1 polymer ?
#
loop_
_entity_poly.entity_id
_entity_poly.type
_entity_poly.pdbx_seq_one_letter_code
_entity_poly.pdbx_strand_id
1 'polypeptide(L)'
;NAVGRQFLENIAAVLNGRTLDYLVINHMEPDHCALIEDLHLRYPDMKLIGNAKTFPMIDQFYGMDLGDKKIIIKEGETFSCGKHTLHFVMAPMVHWPEAMMTYDETDKVLFSADAFGTFGALDGVIFNDEMDFDRDYLDEARRYYTNIVGKYGIQVQNVLKKAAALDIQMICPLHGPVWRSNLSYILEKYDIWSKYEAETKGVMIAYASMYGNTENMVNVLAAMLADAGITNIKIHNISKTHVSELISDSFKYSHLVLAAPTYNNGI
;
A
#
# COMPACT_ATOMS: atom_id res chain seq x y z
N ASN A 1 -10.73 1.36 -16.03
CA ASN A 1 -12.00 0.62 -15.86
C ASN A 1 -12.06 -0.79 -16.48
N ALA A 2 -10.94 -1.51 -16.62
CA ALA A 2 -10.95 -2.85 -17.23
C ALA A 2 -11.86 -3.85 -16.49
N VAL A 3 -12.00 -3.71 -15.16
CA VAL A 3 -12.80 -4.58 -14.30
C VAL A 3 -14.13 -3.95 -13.85
N GLY A 4 -14.50 -2.78 -14.37
CA GLY A 4 -15.68 -2.03 -13.91
C GLY A 4 -16.99 -2.82 -13.97
N ARG A 5 -17.20 -3.55 -15.08
CA ARG A 5 -18.39 -4.41 -15.23
C ARG A 5 -18.46 -5.49 -14.16
N GLN A 6 -17.34 -6.19 -13.93
CA GLN A 6 -17.29 -7.26 -12.92
C GLN A 6 -17.51 -6.71 -11.51
N PHE A 7 -16.94 -5.56 -11.19
CA PHE A 7 -17.15 -4.87 -9.91
C PHE A 7 -18.63 -4.57 -9.67
N LEU A 8 -19.33 -3.98 -10.64
CA LEU A 8 -20.76 -3.67 -10.56
C LEU A 8 -21.64 -4.93 -10.48
N GLU A 9 -21.28 -5.98 -11.22
CA GLU A 9 -21.96 -7.29 -11.16
C GLU A 9 -21.79 -7.93 -9.77
N ASN A 10 -20.58 -7.87 -9.17
CA ASN A 10 -20.31 -8.39 -7.83
C ASN A 10 -21.13 -7.64 -6.75
N ILE A 11 -21.21 -6.31 -6.84
CA ILE A 11 -22.04 -5.51 -5.93
C ILE A 11 -23.52 -5.91 -6.09
N ALA A 12 -24.02 -6.00 -7.31
CA ALA A 12 -25.41 -6.39 -7.58
C ALA A 12 -25.73 -7.79 -7.03
N ALA A 13 -24.80 -8.74 -7.16
CA ALA A 13 -24.95 -10.08 -6.64
C ALA A 13 -25.04 -10.10 -5.09
N VAL A 14 -24.17 -9.36 -4.41
CA VAL A 14 -24.19 -9.26 -2.93
C VAL A 14 -25.44 -8.54 -2.44
N LEU A 15 -25.87 -7.49 -3.13
CA LEU A 15 -27.08 -6.74 -2.77
C LEU A 15 -28.35 -7.59 -2.96
N ASN A 16 -28.35 -8.51 -3.93
CA ASN A 16 -29.47 -9.41 -4.22
C ASN A 16 -30.82 -8.66 -4.30
N GLY A 17 -30.88 -7.61 -5.11
CA GLY A 17 -32.04 -6.78 -5.32
C GLY A 17 -32.30 -5.68 -4.27
N ARG A 18 -31.46 -5.60 -3.23
CA ARG A 18 -31.48 -4.47 -2.27
C ARG A 18 -30.82 -3.24 -2.88
N THR A 19 -31.12 -2.07 -2.31
CA THR A 19 -30.44 -0.82 -2.63
C THR A 19 -29.11 -0.70 -1.88
N LEU A 20 -28.23 0.18 -2.33
CA LEU A 20 -27.00 0.56 -1.65
C LEU A 20 -27.27 1.87 -0.90
N ASP A 21 -27.16 1.85 0.44
CA ASP A 21 -27.47 3.00 1.28
C ASP A 21 -26.26 3.93 1.45
N TYR A 22 -25.06 3.35 1.57
CA TYR A 22 -23.83 4.10 1.86
C TYR A 22 -22.67 3.60 1.04
N LEU A 23 -21.79 4.52 0.64
CA LEU A 23 -20.46 4.26 0.08
C LEU A 23 -19.41 4.98 0.93
N VAL A 24 -18.55 4.23 1.58
CA VAL A 24 -17.40 4.79 2.31
C VAL A 24 -16.21 4.92 1.35
N ILE A 25 -15.61 6.10 1.31
CA ILE A 25 -14.48 6.41 0.42
C ILE A 25 -13.24 6.61 1.28
N ASN A 26 -12.40 5.58 1.34
CA ASN A 26 -11.15 5.62 2.09
C ASN A 26 -10.03 6.33 1.33
N HIS A 27 -10.06 6.33 -0.01
CA HIS A 27 -9.00 6.87 -0.86
C HIS A 27 -9.53 7.28 -2.24
N MET A 28 -8.95 8.35 -2.80
CA MET A 28 -9.40 8.98 -4.03
C MET A 28 -8.44 8.79 -5.22
N GLU A 29 -7.48 7.85 -5.13
CA GLU A 29 -6.67 7.51 -6.29
C GLU A 29 -7.55 6.88 -7.39
N PRO A 30 -7.30 7.18 -8.69
CA PRO A 30 -8.20 6.77 -9.78
C PRO A 30 -8.44 5.27 -9.92
N ASP A 31 -7.54 4.42 -9.47
CA ASP A 31 -7.72 2.96 -9.47
C ASP A 31 -8.74 2.48 -8.42
N HIS A 32 -9.03 3.29 -7.41
CA HIS A 32 -10.03 3.02 -6.36
C HIS A 32 -11.32 3.78 -6.57
N CYS A 33 -11.25 5.06 -6.98
CA CYS A 33 -12.41 5.92 -7.04
C CYS A 33 -13.12 5.95 -8.41
N ALA A 34 -12.56 5.33 -9.46
CA ALA A 34 -13.03 5.46 -10.83
C ALA A 34 -14.50 5.06 -11.10
N LEU A 35 -15.14 4.33 -10.20
CA LEU A 35 -16.53 3.87 -10.34
C LEU A 35 -17.52 4.57 -9.38
N ILE A 36 -17.09 5.63 -8.70
CA ILE A 36 -17.97 6.38 -7.78
C ILE A 36 -19.16 6.96 -8.54
N GLU A 37 -18.92 7.56 -9.70
CA GLU A 37 -19.98 8.13 -10.54
C GLU A 37 -20.95 7.05 -11.04
N ASP A 38 -20.44 5.92 -11.56
CA ASP A 38 -21.26 4.78 -11.99
C ASP A 38 -22.16 4.24 -10.87
N LEU A 39 -21.62 4.14 -9.64
CA LEU A 39 -22.40 3.72 -8.48
C LEU A 39 -23.45 4.76 -8.09
N HIS A 40 -23.11 6.04 -8.13
CA HIS A 40 -24.04 7.11 -7.80
C HIS A 40 -25.20 7.19 -8.78
N LEU A 41 -24.94 7.00 -10.09
CA LEU A 41 -25.98 6.95 -11.11
C LEU A 41 -26.89 5.72 -10.95
N ARG A 42 -26.32 4.58 -10.54
CA ARG A 42 -27.06 3.33 -10.35
C ARG A 42 -27.87 3.30 -9.06
N TYR A 43 -27.35 3.96 -8.00
CA TYR A 43 -27.99 4.04 -6.67
C TYR A 43 -28.10 5.50 -6.25
N PRO A 44 -29.08 6.24 -6.84
CA PRO A 44 -29.14 7.69 -6.70
C PRO A 44 -29.43 8.18 -5.28
N ASP A 45 -30.01 7.34 -4.42
CA ASP A 45 -30.28 7.68 -3.01
C ASP A 45 -29.12 7.36 -2.08
N MET A 46 -28.05 6.73 -2.60
CA MET A 46 -26.85 6.38 -1.85
C MET A 46 -26.16 7.65 -1.31
N LYS A 47 -25.77 7.60 -0.04
CA LYS A 47 -24.96 8.66 0.59
C LYS A 47 -23.47 8.25 0.59
N LEU A 48 -22.62 9.25 0.35
CA LEU A 48 -21.17 9.08 0.33
C LEU A 48 -20.58 9.54 1.66
N ILE A 49 -19.80 8.66 2.28
CA ILE A 49 -19.10 8.93 3.54
C ILE A 49 -17.63 9.14 3.23
N GLY A 50 -17.06 10.26 3.65
CA GLY A 50 -15.65 10.59 3.46
C GLY A 50 -15.24 11.75 4.36
N ASN A 51 -13.95 12.09 4.37
CA ASN A 51 -13.50 13.25 5.13
C ASN A 51 -13.64 14.56 4.31
N ALA A 52 -13.33 15.69 4.94
CA ALA A 52 -13.50 17.01 4.33
C ALA A 52 -12.66 17.24 3.05
N LYS A 53 -11.60 16.44 2.81
CA LYS A 53 -10.77 16.53 1.60
C LYS A 53 -11.29 15.65 0.47
N THR A 54 -12.01 14.59 0.77
CA THR A 54 -12.59 13.65 -0.19
C THR A 54 -13.55 14.34 -1.16
N PHE A 55 -14.46 15.16 -0.64
CA PHE A 55 -15.53 15.74 -1.45
C PHE A 55 -15.07 16.78 -2.48
N PRO A 56 -14.12 17.70 -2.16
CA PRO A 56 -13.52 18.55 -3.19
C PRO A 56 -12.83 17.75 -4.31
N MET A 57 -12.24 16.59 -4.01
CA MET A 57 -11.63 15.74 -5.04
C MET A 57 -12.69 15.07 -5.91
N ILE A 58 -13.83 14.64 -5.36
CA ILE A 58 -14.96 14.12 -6.14
C ILE A 58 -15.46 15.18 -7.11
N ASP A 59 -15.62 16.42 -6.65
CA ASP A 59 -16.02 17.53 -7.53
C ASP A 59 -15.01 17.79 -8.64
N GLN A 60 -13.70 17.78 -8.30
CA GLN A 60 -12.62 17.97 -9.29
C GLN A 60 -12.52 16.85 -10.32
N PHE A 61 -12.77 15.59 -9.92
CA PHE A 61 -12.60 14.44 -10.80
C PHE A 61 -13.83 14.18 -11.66
N TYR A 62 -15.02 14.43 -11.14
CA TYR A 62 -16.29 14.03 -11.76
C TYR A 62 -17.26 15.20 -12.00
N GLY A 63 -17.04 16.37 -11.41
CA GLY A 63 -18.00 17.49 -11.48
C GLY A 63 -19.34 17.17 -10.84
N MET A 64 -19.37 16.25 -9.87
CA MET A 64 -20.61 15.76 -9.25
C MET A 64 -21.09 16.71 -8.16
N ASP A 65 -22.30 17.25 -8.30
CA ASP A 65 -23.00 17.89 -7.20
C ASP A 65 -23.76 16.86 -6.35
N LEU A 66 -23.22 16.53 -5.20
CA LEU A 66 -23.79 15.55 -4.28
C LEU A 66 -24.84 16.14 -3.32
N GLY A 67 -25.00 17.47 -3.25
CA GLY A 67 -25.99 18.11 -2.37
C GLY A 67 -25.91 17.61 -0.92
N ASP A 68 -27.03 17.12 -0.41
CA ASP A 68 -27.22 16.57 0.94
C ASP A 68 -26.77 15.09 1.11
N LYS A 69 -26.24 14.47 0.04
CA LYS A 69 -25.77 13.08 0.08
C LYS A 69 -24.35 12.92 0.64
N LYS A 70 -23.71 14.01 1.05
CA LYS A 70 -22.39 14.01 1.67
C LYS A 70 -22.49 13.79 3.17
N ILE A 71 -21.76 12.80 3.69
CA ILE A 71 -21.54 12.61 5.12
C ILE A 71 -20.05 12.85 5.37
N ILE A 72 -19.74 13.99 5.98
CA ILE A 72 -18.36 14.38 6.28
C ILE A 72 -18.01 13.89 7.68
N ILE A 73 -17.00 13.05 7.77
CA ILE A 73 -16.53 12.47 9.03
C ILE A 73 -15.12 12.98 9.39
N LYS A 74 -14.77 12.85 10.65
CA LYS A 74 -13.51 13.29 11.23
C LYS A 74 -12.81 12.14 11.97
N GLU A 75 -11.58 12.40 12.41
CA GLU A 75 -10.81 11.47 13.24
C GLU A 75 -11.60 10.99 14.46
N GLY A 76 -11.66 9.68 14.62
CA GLY A 76 -12.29 9.04 15.77
C GLY A 76 -13.81 9.06 15.79
N GLU A 77 -14.48 9.63 14.79
CA GLU A 77 -15.93 9.56 14.69
C GLU A 77 -16.39 8.15 14.34
N THR A 78 -17.59 7.82 14.78
CA THR A 78 -18.26 6.56 14.48
C THR A 78 -19.53 6.80 13.68
N PHE A 79 -19.90 5.81 12.88
CA PHE A 79 -21.14 5.82 12.09
C PHE A 79 -21.84 4.46 12.20
N SER A 80 -23.10 4.48 12.59
CA SER A 80 -23.91 3.25 12.65
C SER A 80 -24.58 2.96 11.31
N CYS A 81 -24.29 1.81 10.75
CA CYS A 81 -24.99 1.23 9.60
C CYS A 81 -26.05 0.20 10.04
N GLY A 82 -26.72 0.45 11.15
CA GLY A 82 -27.68 -0.46 11.75
C GLY A 82 -26.99 -1.55 12.57
N LYS A 83 -26.69 -2.71 11.99
CA LYS A 83 -26.02 -3.82 12.68
C LYS A 83 -24.53 -3.58 12.92
N HIS A 84 -23.88 -2.83 12.05
CA HIS A 84 -22.45 -2.53 12.11
C HIS A 84 -22.19 -1.10 12.59
N THR A 85 -21.11 -0.91 13.32
CA THR A 85 -20.59 0.39 13.72
C THR A 85 -19.21 0.58 13.10
N LEU A 86 -19.09 1.60 12.27
CA LEU A 86 -17.85 1.98 11.60
C LEU A 86 -17.14 3.07 12.41
N HIS A 87 -15.86 2.89 12.66
CA HIS A 87 -14.96 3.84 13.29
C HIS A 87 -13.95 4.35 12.27
N PHE A 88 -13.76 5.67 12.15
CA PHE A 88 -12.91 6.26 11.13
C PHE A 88 -11.56 6.71 11.70
N VAL A 89 -10.49 6.28 11.05
CA VAL A 89 -9.10 6.59 11.40
C VAL A 89 -8.48 7.37 10.25
N MET A 90 -8.17 8.64 10.47
CA MET A 90 -7.49 9.44 9.44
C MET A 90 -6.04 8.99 9.29
N ALA A 91 -5.64 8.77 8.04
CA ALA A 91 -4.30 8.32 7.64
C ALA A 91 -3.65 9.29 6.62
N PRO A 92 -3.61 10.61 6.90
CA PRO A 92 -3.14 11.59 5.93
C PRO A 92 -1.71 11.28 5.50
N MET A 93 -1.46 11.34 4.18
CA MET A 93 -0.20 10.99 3.52
C MET A 93 0.21 9.51 3.61
N VAL A 94 -0.75 8.64 3.92
CA VAL A 94 -0.57 7.19 3.75
C VAL A 94 -1.55 6.68 2.65
N HIS A 95 -1.39 7.02 1.29
CA HIS A 95 -0.25 7.88 0.94
C HIS A 95 -0.69 9.27 0.42
N TRP A 96 -1.98 9.56 0.26
CA TRP A 96 -2.53 10.85 -0.16
C TRP A 96 -3.10 11.64 1.04
N PRO A 97 -3.34 12.97 0.87
CA PRO A 97 -3.73 13.83 2.00
C PRO A 97 -5.13 13.54 2.57
N GLU A 98 -6.02 12.91 1.78
CA GLU A 98 -7.38 12.54 2.19
C GLU A 98 -7.48 11.09 2.67
N ALA A 99 -6.41 10.31 2.59
CA ALA A 99 -6.44 8.90 2.95
C ALA A 99 -6.96 8.69 4.37
N MET A 100 -7.83 7.72 4.53
CA MET A 100 -8.37 7.26 5.81
C MET A 100 -8.57 5.76 5.80
N MET A 101 -8.73 5.19 6.98
CA MET A 101 -9.10 3.79 7.18
C MET A 101 -10.46 3.71 7.86
N THR A 102 -11.18 2.65 7.60
CA THR A 102 -12.47 2.37 8.24
C THR A 102 -12.37 1.07 9.00
N TYR A 103 -12.65 1.11 10.29
CA TYR A 103 -12.69 -0.06 11.15
C TYR A 103 -14.13 -0.42 11.49
N ASP A 104 -14.56 -1.62 11.14
CA ASP A 104 -15.83 -2.19 11.59
C ASP A 104 -15.63 -2.79 12.99
N GLU A 105 -16.17 -2.11 14.00
CA GLU A 105 -16.08 -2.52 15.39
C GLU A 105 -16.84 -3.83 15.66
N THR A 106 -17.85 -4.14 14.84
CA THR A 106 -18.70 -5.31 15.00
C THR A 106 -17.99 -6.60 14.59
N ASP A 107 -17.40 -6.60 13.40
CA ASP A 107 -16.72 -7.76 12.83
C ASP A 107 -15.19 -7.69 13.01
N LYS A 108 -14.66 -6.63 13.62
CA LYS A 108 -13.23 -6.43 13.88
C LYS A 108 -12.40 -6.34 12.60
N VAL A 109 -12.97 -5.77 11.54
CA VAL A 109 -12.35 -5.66 10.22
C VAL A 109 -11.83 -4.26 9.97
N LEU A 110 -10.56 -4.13 9.61
CA LEU A 110 -9.94 -2.88 9.16
C LEU A 110 -9.88 -2.82 7.63
N PHE A 111 -10.59 -1.89 7.02
CA PHE A 111 -10.43 -1.50 5.62
C PHE A 111 -9.34 -0.43 5.56
N SER A 112 -8.14 -0.83 5.17
CA SER A 112 -6.92 -0.05 5.40
C SER A 112 -6.51 0.87 4.26
N ALA A 113 -7.36 1.05 3.25
CA ALA A 113 -6.97 1.68 1.98
C ALA A 113 -5.72 0.99 1.40
N ASP A 114 -4.71 1.74 0.97
CA ASP A 114 -3.48 1.20 0.40
C ASP A 114 -2.50 0.63 1.43
N ALA A 115 -2.68 0.97 2.71
CA ALA A 115 -1.79 0.43 3.73
C ALA A 115 -1.91 -1.10 3.83
N PHE A 116 -0.76 -1.75 4.01
CA PHE A 116 -0.61 -3.20 4.07
C PHE A 116 -0.83 -3.93 2.74
N GLY A 117 -0.85 -3.18 1.63
CA GLY A 117 -0.96 -3.68 0.28
C GLY A 117 0.34 -4.25 -0.29
N THR A 118 0.24 -4.88 -1.46
CA THR A 118 1.37 -5.40 -2.23
C THR A 118 1.13 -5.23 -3.72
N PHE A 119 2.19 -5.14 -4.50
CA PHE A 119 2.14 -5.36 -5.93
C PHE A 119 1.91 -6.86 -6.24
N GLY A 120 1.63 -7.14 -7.51
CA GLY A 120 1.37 -8.50 -7.99
C GLY A 120 -0.11 -8.85 -8.03
N ALA A 121 -0.47 -9.74 -8.92
CA ALA A 121 -1.82 -10.28 -9.04
C ALA A 121 -1.98 -11.47 -8.09
N LEU A 122 -3.14 -11.58 -7.45
CA LEU A 122 -3.47 -12.76 -6.67
C LEU A 122 -3.83 -13.93 -7.60
N ASP A 123 -3.24 -15.09 -7.34
CA ASP A 123 -3.36 -16.28 -8.20
C ASP A 123 -4.42 -17.25 -7.64
N GLY A 124 -5.69 -16.83 -7.68
CA GLY A 124 -6.84 -17.66 -7.33
C GLY A 124 -7.19 -17.71 -5.85
N VAL A 125 -6.29 -17.32 -4.94
CA VAL A 125 -6.54 -17.19 -3.50
C VAL A 125 -6.48 -15.73 -3.09
N ILE A 126 -7.23 -15.34 -2.06
CA ILE A 126 -7.31 -13.94 -1.61
C ILE A 126 -6.84 -13.73 -0.17
N PHE A 127 -6.65 -14.80 0.59
CA PHE A 127 -6.26 -14.70 2.00
C PHE A 127 -4.78 -15.04 2.20
N ASN A 128 -4.14 -14.32 3.12
CA ASN A 128 -2.72 -14.47 3.41
C ASN A 128 -2.31 -15.84 3.94
N ASP A 129 -3.22 -16.60 4.54
CA ASP A 129 -2.99 -17.94 5.07
C ASP A 129 -3.22 -19.07 4.04
N GLU A 130 -3.62 -18.73 2.82
CA GLU A 130 -3.79 -19.64 1.69
C GLU A 130 -2.63 -19.58 0.69
N MET A 131 -1.58 -18.78 0.98
CA MET A 131 -0.42 -18.56 0.12
C MET A 131 0.89 -18.60 0.91
N ASP A 132 2.00 -18.82 0.23
CA ASP A 132 3.35 -18.62 0.79
C ASP A 132 3.76 -17.16 0.60
N PHE A 133 3.31 -16.30 1.54
CA PHE A 133 3.51 -14.86 1.42
C PHE A 133 4.99 -14.47 1.40
N ASP A 134 5.84 -15.15 2.15
CA ASP A 134 7.28 -14.84 2.21
C ASP A 134 7.96 -15.09 0.88
N ARG A 135 7.62 -16.19 0.23
CA ARG A 135 8.20 -16.56 -1.07
C ARG A 135 7.65 -15.70 -2.20
N ASP A 136 6.34 -15.49 -2.22
CA ASP A 136 5.65 -15.01 -3.42
C ASP A 136 5.37 -13.50 -3.38
N TYR A 137 5.21 -12.91 -2.19
CA TYR A 137 4.72 -11.55 -2.05
C TYR A 137 5.53 -10.61 -1.15
N LEU A 138 6.43 -11.10 -0.28
CA LEU A 138 7.16 -10.22 0.66
C LEU A 138 8.00 -9.16 -0.06
N ASP A 139 8.74 -9.55 -1.10
CA ASP A 139 9.55 -8.62 -1.88
C ASP A 139 8.65 -7.63 -2.64
N GLU A 140 7.48 -8.05 -3.12
CA GLU A 140 6.48 -7.19 -3.76
C GLU A 140 5.79 -6.25 -2.76
N ALA A 141 5.52 -6.70 -1.54
CA ALA A 141 4.98 -5.86 -0.46
C ALA A 141 5.97 -4.77 -0.04
N ARG A 142 7.26 -5.11 0.09
CA ARG A 142 8.31 -4.13 0.36
C ARG A 142 8.44 -3.16 -0.81
N ARG A 143 8.42 -3.65 -2.05
CA ARG A 143 8.48 -2.81 -3.25
C ARG A 143 7.29 -1.87 -3.34
N TYR A 144 6.09 -2.35 -3.00
CA TYR A 144 4.89 -1.53 -2.89
C TYR A 144 5.08 -0.45 -1.82
N TYR A 145 5.39 -0.84 -0.59
CA TYR A 145 5.59 0.10 0.53
C TYR A 145 6.60 1.20 0.17
N THR A 146 7.78 0.82 -0.27
CA THR A 146 8.90 1.76 -0.48
C THR A 146 8.63 2.77 -1.60
N ASN A 147 7.91 2.36 -2.65
CA ASN A 147 7.62 3.21 -3.80
C ASN A 147 6.35 4.06 -3.60
N ILE A 148 5.38 3.59 -2.82
CA ILE A 148 4.09 4.27 -2.60
C ILE A 148 4.13 5.12 -1.32
N VAL A 149 4.57 4.55 -0.22
CA VAL A 149 4.47 5.14 1.14
C VAL A 149 5.83 5.50 1.74
N GLY A 150 6.93 4.99 1.18
CA GLY A 150 8.26 4.95 1.81
C GLY A 150 8.81 6.28 2.34
N LYS A 151 8.47 7.42 1.73
CA LYS A 151 8.89 8.76 2.23
C LYS A 151 8.06 9.28 3.41
N TYR A 152 6.98 8.60 3.77
CA TYR A 152 6.02 9.03 4.80
C TYR A 152 6.11 8.21 6.10
N GLY A 153 7.31 7.75 6.47
CA GLY A 153 7.52 6.88 7.63
C GLY A 153 6.90 7.42 8.94
N ILE A 154 7.01 8.72 9.20
CA ILE A 154 6.41 9.36 10.39
C ILE A 154 4.88 9.22 10.38
N GLN A 155 4.25 9.42 9.23
CA GLN A 155 2.79 9.30 9.07
C GLN A 155 2.34 7.84 9.26
N VAL A 156 3.10 6.88 8.72
CA VAL A 156 2.87 5.46 8.94
C VAL A 156 2.98 5.09 10.40
N GLN A 157 4.03 5.56 11.12
CA GLN A 157 4.17 5.34 12.56
C GLN A 157 2.98 5.88 13.36
N ASN A 158 2.42 7.03 12.97
CA ASN A 158 1.23 7.59 13.61
C ASN A 158 0.00 6.71 13.36
N VAL A 159 -0.17 6.19 12.15
CA VAL A 159 -1.27 5.26 11.81
C VAL A 159 -1.13 3.94 12.57
N LEU A 160 0.08 3.36 12.64
CA LEU A 160 0.34 2.14 13.41
C LEU A 160 -0.02 2.30 14.90
N LYS A 161 0.30 3.46 15.50
CA LYS A 161 -0.10 3.77 16.89
C LYS A 161 -1.61 3.81 17.08
N LYS A 162 -2.35 4.39 16.12
CA LYS A 162 -3.82 4.41 16.16
C LYS A 162 -4.39 3.01 16.00
N ALA A 163 -3.88 2.23 15.03
CA ALA A 163 -4.32 0.86 14.78
C ALA A 163 -4.06 -0.07 15.98
N ALA A 164 -2.98 0.13 16.72
CA ALA A 164 -2.65 -0.64 17.91
C ALA A 164 -3.68 -0.49 19.06
N ALA A 165 -4.51 0.55 19.04
CA ALA A 165 -5.57 0.75 20.00
C ALA A 165 -6.88 0.01 19.62
N LEU A 166 -6.94 -0.62 18.44
CA LEU A 166 -8.11 -1.32 17.91
C LEU A 166 -7.92 -2.83 18.03
N ASP A 167 -9.01 -3.55 18.28
CA ASP A 167 -9.03 -5.03 18.32
C ASP A 167 -9.23 -5.57 16.88
N ILE A 168 -8.19 -5.47 16.05
CA ILE A 168 -8.26 -5.87 14.64
C ILE A 168 -8.04 -7.37 14.50
N GLN A 169 -8.99 -8.05 13.84
CA GLN A 169 -8.92 -9.49 13.53
C GLN A 169 -8.73 -9.75 12.04
N MET A 170 -9.00 -8.75 11.19
CA MET A 170 -8.83 -8.85 9.75
C MET A 170 -8.43 -7.48 9.17
N ILE A 171 -7.53 -7.48 8.19
CA ILE A 171 -7.17 -6.28 7.43
C ILE A 171 -7.50 -6.52 5.95
N CYS A 172 -8.27 -5.61 5.36
CA CYS A 172 -8.67 -5.61 3.96
C CYS A 172 -8.01 -4.44 3.24
N PRO A 173 -6.81 -4.61 2.66
CA PRO A 173 -6.17 -3.59 1.86
C PRO A 173 -6.82 -3.51 0.47
N LEU A 174 -6.60 -2.41 -0.25
CA LEU A 174 -7.08 -2.23 -1.62
C LEU A 174 -6.23 -2.99 -2.64
N HIS A 175 -4.99 -3.33 -2.29
CA HIS A 175 -4.07 -4.14 -3.09
C HIS A 175 -3.56 -5.35 -2.31
N GLY A 176 -3.33 -6.48 -3.00
CA GLY A 176 -2.78 -7.69 -2.38
C GLY A 176 -3.80 -8.50 -1.57
N PRO A 177 -3.31 -9.41 -0.70
CA PRO A 177 -4.17 -10.33 0.02
C PRO A 177 -4.89 -9.68 1.20
N VAL A 178 -6.04 -10.26 1.55
CA VAL A 178 -6.72 -10.00 2.82
C VAL A 178 -5.98 -10.72 3.94
N TRP A 179 -5.62 -9.98 4.97
CA TRP A 179 -4.97 -10.51 6.18
C TRP A 179 -6.01 -10.93 7.20
N ARG A 180 -6.13 -12.24 7.45
CA ARG A 180 -7.01 -12.81 8.48
C ARG A 180 -6.29 -13.68 9.51
N SER A 181 -4.99 -13.86 9.33
CA SER A 181 -4.13 -14.59 10.27
C SER A 181 -2.77 -13.91 10.37
N ASN A 182 -2.08 -14.10 11.50
CA ASN A 182 -0.72 -13.58 11.73
C ASN A 182 -0.55 -12.09 11.33
N LEU A 183 -1.51 -11.25 11.75
CA LEU A 183 -1.52 -9.82 11.41
C LEU A 183 -0.25 -9.09 11.90
N SER A 184 0.33 -9.55 13.01
CA SER A 184 1.58 -9.00 13.56
C SER A 184 2.70 -9.00 12.53
N TYR A 185 2.73 -9.98 11.64
CA TYR A 185 3.78 -10.09 10.62
C TYR A 185 3.87 -8.86 9.72
N ILE A 186 2.76 -8.48 9.09
CA ILE A 186 2.76 -7.31 8.18
C ILE A 186 2.87 -5.99 8.96
N LEU A 187 2.31 -5.93 10.17
CA LEU A 187 2.45 -4.77 11.05
C LEU A 187 3.92 -4.54 11.46
N GLU A 188 4.66 -5.59 11.79
CA GLU A 188 6.10 -5.54 12.09
C GLU A 188 6.92 -5.10 10.87
N LYS A 189 6.58 -5.58 9.66
CA LYS A 189 7.23 -5.13 8.43
C LYS A 189 7.03 -3.64 8.21
N TYR A 190 5.80 -3.15 8.35
CA TYR A 190 5.51 -1.72 8.24
C TYR A 190 6.21 -0.89 9.33
N ASP A 191 6.34 -1.43 10.54
CA ASP A 191 7.08 -0.78 11.63
C ASP A 191 8.57 -0.62 11.29
N ILE A 192 9.22 -1.69 10.83
CA ILE A 192 10.63 -1.68 10.40
C ILE A 192 10.83 -0.69 9.24
N TRP A 193 10.02 -0.81 8.18
CA TRP A 193 10.18 0.02 6.99
C TRP A 193 9.93 1.51 7.27
N SER A 194 8.96 1.83 8.12
CA SER A 194 8.61 3.21 8.44
C SER A 194 9.60 3.89 9.39
N LYS A 195 10.40 3.11 10.10
CA LYS A 195 11.55 3.60 10.89
C LYS A 195 12.83 3.71 10.06
N TYR A 196 12.79 3.27 8.79
CA TYR A 196 13.97 3.15 7.93
C TYR A 196 15.03 2.20 8.49
N GLU A 197 14.60 1.19 9.21
CA GLU A 197 15.44 0.12 9.70
C GLU A 197 15.60 -0.96 8.63
N ALA A 198 16.77 -1.56 8.55
CA ALA A 198 17.01 -2.63 7.58
C ALA A 198 16.35 -3.94 8.01
N GLU A 199 15.72 -4.65 7.06
CA GLU A 199 15.16 -5.97 7.36
C GLU A 199 16.23 -7.02 7.64
N THR A 200 17.38 -6.88 7.00
CA THR A 200 18.45 -7.88 7.09
C THR A 200 19.84 -7.25 7.08
N LYS A 201 20.76 -7.87 7.81
CA LYS A 201 22.18 -7.51 7.74
C LYS A 201 22.77 -8.04 6.43
N GLY A 202 23.24 -7.13 5.59
CA GLY A 202 23.81 -7.47 4.29
C GLY A 202 24.19 -6.22 3.51
N VAL A 203 24.64 -6.43 2.28
CA VAL A 203 25.14 -5.37 1.39
C VAL A 203 24.38 -5.38 0.08
N MET A 204 23.79 -4.26 -0.29
CA MET A 204 23.31 -4.00 -1.63
C MET A 204 24.37 -3.20 -2.40
N ILE A 205 24.75 -3.64 -3.59
CA ILE A 205 25.67 -2.96 -4.49
C ILE A 205 24.87 -2.55 -5.74
N ALA A 206 24.72 -1.26 -5.97
CA ALA A 206 24.10 -0.73 -7.18
C ALA A 206 25.19 -0.07 -8.04
N TYR A 207 25.33 -0.53 -9.29
CA TYR A 207 26.39 -0.05 -10.16
C TYR A 207 25.92 0.30 -11.57
N ALA A 208 26.63 1.28 -12.18
CA ALA A 208 26.64 1.51 -13.61
C ALA A 208 28.02 1.20 -14.17
N SER A 209 28.10 0.65 -15.39
CA SER A 209 29.36 0.38 -16.05
C SER A 209 29.23 0.63 -17.55
N MET A 210 30.18 1.37 -18.14
CA MET A 210 30.19 1.64 -19.59
C MET A 210 31.00 0.61 -20.36
N TYR A 211 32.20 0.30 -19.86
CA TYR A 211 33.18 -0.56 -20.54
C TYR A 211 33.55 -1.79 -19.73
N GLY A 212 32.76 -2.16 -18.72
CA GLY A 212 32.98 -3.32 -17.86
C GLY A 212 33.93 -3.10 -16.68
N ASN A 213 34.67 -1.99 -16.61
CA ASN A 213 35.64 -1.78 -15.53
C ASN A 213 34.97 -1.66 -14.16
N THR A 214 33.91 -0.85 -14.02
CA THR A 214 33.16 -0.72 -12.76
C THR A 214 32.50 -2.03 -12.39
N GLU A 215 31.92 -2.75 -13.35
CA GLU A 215 31.36 -4.10 -13.14
C GLU A 215 32.38 -5.08 -12.59
N ASN A 216 33.59 -5.09 -13.16
CA ASN A 216 34.68 -5.92 -12.67
C ASN A 216 35.10 -5.56 -11.24
N MET A 217 35.21 -4.27 -10.92
CA MET A 217 35.49 -3.80 -9.56
C MET A 217 34.41 -4.23 -8.55
N VAL A 218 33.14 -4.14 -8.94
CA VAL A 218 32.01 -4.60 -8.10
C VAL A 218 32.06 -6.10 -7.85
N ASN A 219 32.38 -6.89 -8.87
CA ASN A 219 32.54 -8.35 -8.73
C ASN A 219 33.69 -8.71 -7.78
N VAL A 220 34.82 -8.01 -7.89
CA VAL A 220 35.97 -8.18 -6.96
C VAL A 220 35.57 -7.78 -5.54
N LEU A 221 34.88 -6.64 -5.36
CA LEU A 221 34.38 -6.21 -4.05
C LEU A 221 33.45 -7.26 -3.43
N ALA A 222 32.51 -7.79 -4.22
CA ALA A 222 31.58 -8.82 -3.74
C ALA A 222 32.30 -10.09 -3.29
N ALA A 223 33.34 -10.53 -4.03
CA ALA A 223 34.17 -11.64 -3.62
C ALA A 223 34.93 -11.36 -2.32
N MET A 224 35.53 -10.18 -2.18
CA MET A 224 36.22 -9.77 -0.95
C MET A 224 35.26 -9.71 0.24
N LEU A 225 34.04 -9.22 0.08
CA LEU A 225 33.00 -9.23 1.11
C LEU A 225 32.63 -10.65 1.53
N ALA A 226 32.46 -11.55 0.56
CA ALA A 226 32.17 -12.96 0.82
C ALA A 226 33.31 -13.65 1.58
N ASP A 227 34.56 -13.41 1.19
CA ASP A 227 35.76 -13.94 1.87
C ASP A 227 35.86 -13.39 3.31
N ALA A 228 35.38 -12.17 3.54
CA ALA A 228 35.26 -11.57 4.89
C ALA A 228 34.04 -12.09 5.69
N GLY A 229 33.29 -13.06 5.17
CA GLY A 229 32.14 -13.68 5.84
C GLY A 229 30.81 -12.94 5.64
N ILE A 230 30.73 -11.94 4.76
CA ILE A 230 29.49 -11.26 4.40
C ILE A 230 28.90 -11.99 3.20
N THR A 231 27.94 -12.88 3.43
CA THR A 231 27.35 -13.72 2.40
C THR A 231 26.02 -13.20 1.82
N ASN A 232 25.37 -12.30 2.54
CA ASN A 232 24.11 -11.69 2.09
C ASN A 232 24.40 -10.45 1.25
N ILE A 233 24.68 -10.68 -0.04
CA ILE A 233 25.07 -9.63 -1.00
C ILE A 233 24.09 -9.63 -2.16
N LYS A 234 23.54 -8.47 -2.50
CA LYS A 234 22.70 -8.24 -3.68
C LYS A 234 23.40 -7.26 -4.62
N ILE A 235 23.53 -7.62 -5.88
CA ILE A 235 24.18 -6.76 -6.88
C ILE A 235 23.17 -6.38 -7.96
N HIS A 236 23.07 -5.09 -8.23
CA HIS A 236 22.20 -4.52 -9.26
C HIS A 236 22.98 -3.71 -10.28
N ASN A 237 22.80 -4.07 -11.55
CA ASN A 237 23.17 -3.18 -12.66
C ASN A 237 22.01 -2.20 -12.88
N ILE A 238 22.20 -0.92 -12.53
CA ILE A 238 21.14 0.09 -12.61
C ILE A 238 20.68 0.38 -14.04
N SER A 239 21.46 0.03 -15.06
CA SER A 239 21.05 0.12 -16.46
C SER A 239 20.10 -0.98 -16.91
N LYS A 240 19.91 -2.03 -16.08
CA LYS A 240 19.10 -3.20 -16.39
C LYS A 240 18.02 -3.49 -15.36
N THR A 241 18.18 -2.99 -14.13
CA THR A 241 17.25 -3.22 -13.03
C THR A 241 16.28 -2.06 -12.93
N HIS A 242 14.99 -2.35 -12.79
CA HIS A 242 13.98 -1.31 -12.63
C HIS A 242 14.20 -0.56 -11.31
N VAL A 243 14.06 0.77 -11.33
CA VAL A 243 14.35 1.62 -10.17
C VAL A 243 13.54 1.26 -8.93
N SER A 244 12.30 0.77 -9.09
CA SER A 244 11.46 0.35 -7.97
C SER A 244 12.06 -0.80 -7.15
N GLU A 245 12.81 -1.70 -7.78
CA GLU A 245 13.50 -2.79 -7.11
C GLU A 245 14.74 -2.30 -6.37
N LEU A 246 15.47 -1.35 -6.96
CA LEU A 246 16.62 -0.71 -6.29
C LEU A 246 16.18 -0.02 -4.99
N ILE A 247 15.07 0.72 -5.05
CA ILE A 247 14.50 1.38 -3.87
C ILE A 247 14.05 0.34 -2.83
N SER A 248 13.37 -0.72 -3.25
CA SER A 248 12.94 -1.80 -2.37
C SER A 248 14.11 -2.43 -1.63
N ASP A 249 15.16 -2.81 -2.35
CA ASP A 249 16.34 -3.44 -1.74
C ASP A 249 17.14 -2.47 -0.88
N SER A 250 17.08 -1.16 -1.11
CA SER A 250 17.70 -0.17 -0.22
C SER A 250 17.08 -0.14 1.19
N PHE A 251 15.83 -0.58 1.35
CA PHE A 251 15.17 -0.78 2.65
C PHE A 251 15.47 -2.15 3.25
N LYS A 252 15.76 -3.14 2.39
CA LYS A 252 16.04 -4.51 2.83
C LYS A 252 17.41 -4.65 3.48
N TYR A 253 18.44 -4.09 2.86
CA TYR A 253 19.84 -4.30 3.27
C TYR A 253 20.37 -3.18 4.16
N SER A 254 21.19 -3.56 5.14
CA SER A 254 21.77 -2.61 6.11
C SER A 254 22.90 -1.72 5.55
N HIS A 255 23.50 -2.12 4.42
CA HIS A 255 24.58 -1.35 3.78
C HIS A 255 24.32 -1.20 2.30
N LEU A 256 24.62 -0.01 1.78
CA LEU A 256 24.47 0.34 0.37
C LEU A 256 25.82 0.79 -0.19
N VAL A 257 26.23 0.19 -1.29
CA VAL A 257 27.38 0.62 -2.10
C VAL A 257 26.86 1.15 -3.44
N LEU A 258 27.24 2.35 -3.79
CA LEU A 258 26.97 2.97 -5.10
C LEU A 258 28.27 3.06 -5.90
N ALA A 259 28.31 2.48 -7.10
CA ALA A 259 29.47 2.45 -7.96
C ALA A 259 29.13 2.90 -9.37
N ALA A 260 29.74 3.97 -9.84
CA ALA A 260 29.55 4.48 -11.19
C ALA A 260 30.88 5.04 -11.74
N PRO A 261 31.11 4.95 -13.07
CA PRO A 261 32.23 5.66 -13.69
C PRO A 261 31.98 7.16 -13.69
N THR A 262 33.03 7.95 -13.55
CA THR A 262 32.96 9.36 -13.87
C THR A 262 32.86 9.52 -15.38
N TYR A 263 31.82 10.22 -15.84
CA TYR A 263 31.58 10.48 -17.25
C TYR A 263 31.35 11.97 -17.47
N ASN A 264 31.81 12.49 -18.59
CA ASN A 264 31.60 13.89 -19.04
C ASN A 264 31.77 14.91 -17.90
N ASN A 265 32.94 14.93 -17.26
CA ASN A 265 33.28 15.79 -16.11
C ASN A 265 32.41 15.63 -14.85
N GLY A 266 31.83 14.50 -14.70
CA GLY A 266 31.07 14.15 -13.49
C GLY A 266 29.57 14.47 -13.58
N ILE A 267 29.04 14.60 -14.78
CA ILE A 267 27.61 14.71 -15.05
C ILE A 267 26.98 13.33 -15.13
#